data_f954ade129a575bdd12bc46fc98e22ac
#
_entry.id   f954ade129a575bdd12bc46fc98e22ac
#
_cell.length_a   1.000
_cell.length_b   1.000
_cell.length_c   1.000
_cell.angle_alpha   90.00
_cell.angle_beta   90.00
_cell.angle_gamma   90.00
#
_symmetry.space_group_name_H-M   'P 1'
#
loop_
_entity.id
_entity.type
_entity.pdbx_description
1 polymer ?
#
loop_
_entity_poly.entity_id
_entity_poly.type
_entity_poly.pdbx_seq_one_letter_code
_entity_poly.pdbx_strand_id
1 'polypeptide(L)'
;TYSISMDSIAAIHRKVETGELLSVRFLIDNRVRSISPKPFDYLVTTFPDCYRCLALHAKVALLYNEDWKITVVGSQNATHNPKLERGIIHTGRDIFDFDFKMLNDEFDSGTT
;
A
#
# COMPACT_ATOMS: atom_id res chain seq x y z
N THR A 1 3.79 -2.86 1.35
CA THR A 1 4.52 -2.28 2.48
C THR A 1 5.11 -3.35 3.39
N TYR A 2 6.18 -3.01 4.08
CA TYR A 2 6.88 -3.89 5.02
C TYR A 2 6.33 -3.78 6.45
N SER A 3 5.82 -2.62 6.81
CA SER A 3 5.11 -2.42 8.08
C SER A 3 3.98 -1.42 7.87
N ILE A 4 3.00 -1.45 8.76
CA ILE A 4 1.80 -0.61 8.62
C ILE A 4 1.31 -0.21 10.01
N SER A 5 0.71 0.97 10.12
CA SER A 5 0.13 1.47 11.36
C SER A 5 -1.39 1.58 11.26
N MET A 6 -2.05 1.55 12.42
CA MET A 6 -3.51 1.73 12.49
C MET A 6 -3.95 3.10 11.98
N ASP A 7 -3.16 4.15 12.24
CA ASP A 7 -3.47 5.50 11.77
C ASP A 7 -3.49 5.58 10.24
N SER A 8 -2.54 4.91 9.58
CA SER A 8 -2.48 4.87 8.12
C SER A 8 -3.69 4.13 7.54
N ILE A 9 -4.06 3.01 8.13
CA ILE A 9 -5.23 2.22 7.69
C ILE A 9 -6.51 3.04 7.89
N ALA A 10 -6.67 3.69 9.02
CA ALA A 10 -7.84 4.51 9.34
C ALA A 10 -7.95 5.70 8.37
N ALA A 11 -6.83 6.35 8.03
CA ALA A 11 -6.82 7.46 7.08
C ALA A 11 -7.27 7.01 5.69
N ILE A 12 -6.77 5.87 5.21
CA ILE A 12 -7.17 5.30 3.91
C ILE A 12 -8.65 4.91 3.95
N HIS A 13 -9.11 4.29 5.03
CA HIS A 13 -10.51 3.89 5.18
C HIS A 13 -11.46 5.09 5.09
N ARG A 14 -11.12 6.20 5.76
CA ARG A 14 -11.90 7.43 5.66
C ARG A 14 -12.01 7.95 4.23
N LYS A 15 -10.90 7.89 3.47
CA LYS A 15 -10.89 8.33 2.06
C LYS A 15 -11.75 7.45 1.16
N VAL A 16 -11.80 6.16 1.45
CA VAL A 16 -12.69 5.25 0.73
C VAL A 16 -14.15 5.53 1.09
N GLU A 17 -14.46 5.74 2.36
CA GLU A 17 -15.82 6.06 2.81
C GLU A 17 -16.35 7.38 2.23
N THR A 18 -15.50 8.40 2.12
CA THR A 18 -15.89 9.71 1.55
C THR A 18 -15.92 9.73 0.03
N GLY A 19 -15.47 8.66 -0.63
CA GLY A 19 -15.41 8.58 -2.08
C GLY A 19 -14.19 9.24 -2.71
N GLU A 20 -13.25 9.75 -1.92
CA GLU A 20 -11.98 10.27 -2.44
C GLU A 20 -11.12 9.17 -3.07
N LEU A 21 -11.20 7.94 -2.53
CA LEU A 21 -10.60 6.75 -3.10
C LEU A 21 -11.72 5.77 -3.48
N LEU A 22 -11.73 5.32 -4.73
CA LEU A 22 -12.73 4.36 -5.23
C LEU A 22 -12.32 2.92 -4.94
N SER A 23 -11.02 2.65 -4.89
CA SER A 23 -10.49 1.31 -4.58
C SER A 23 -9.10 1.41 -4.00
N VAL A 24 -8.70 0.37 -3.27
CA VAL A 24 -7.35 0.26 -2.70
C VAL A 24 -6.93 -1.20 -2.70
N ARG A 25 -5.65 -1.44 -2.91
CA ARG A 25 -5.04 -2.77 -2.80
C ARG A 25 -3.76 -2.67 -1.98
N PHE A 26 -3.58 -3.61 -1.07
CA PHE A 26 -2.41 -3.68 -0.20
C PHE A 26 -1.58 -4.92 -0.54
N LEU A 27 -0.29 -4.71 -0.75
CA LEU A 27 0.71 -5.79 -0.78
C LEU A 27 1.54 -5.65 0.49
N ILE A 28 1.57 -6.69 1.30
CA ILE A 28 2.10 -6.64 2.66
C ILE A 28 3.13 -7.76 2.83
N ASP A 29 4.28 -7.43 3.44
CA ASP A 29 5.26 -8.45 3.78
C ASP A 29 4.68 -9.46 4.76
N ASN A 30 5.03 -10.73 4.58
CA ASN A 30 4.56 -11.83 5.45
C ASN A 30 4.85 -11.61 6.92
N ARG A 31 5.86 -10.81 7.27
CA ARG A 31 6.25 -10.53 8.66
C ARG A 31 5.35 -9.52 9.35
N VAL A 32 4.54 -8.76 8.62
CA VAL A 32 3.66 -7.75 9.22
C VAL A 32 2.70 -8.36 10.23
N ARG A 33 2.20 -9.57 9.95
CA ARG A 33 1.33 -10.30 10.86
C ARG A 33 1.96 -10.49 12.24
N SER A 34 3.25 -10.75 12.29
CA SER A 34 3.99 -10.97 13.54
C SER A 34 4.51 -9.66 14.15
N ILE A 35 4.97 -8.72 13.31
CA ILE A 35 5.58 -7.47 13.75
C ILE A 35 4.51 -6.47 14.20
N SER A 36 3.39 -6.41 13.49
CA SER A 36 2.33 -5.45 13.73
C SER A 36 0.96 -6.15 13.79
N PRO A 37 0.75 -7.02 14.81
CA PRO A 37 -0.47 -7.85 14.84
C PRO A 37 -1.76 -7.05 14.95
N LYS A 38 -1.80 -5.99 15.74
CA LYS A 38 -3.01 -5.16 15.90
C LYS A 38 -3.35 -4.39 14.62
N PRO A 39 -2.41 -3.67 13.98
CA PRO A 39 -2.66 -3.06 12.68
C PRO A 39 -3.05 -4.08 11.61
N PHE A 40 -2.43 -5.26 11.61
CA PHE A 40 -2.77 -6.32 10.67
C PHE A 40 -4.22 -6.78 10.83
N ASP A 41 -4.65 -7.04 12.06
CA ASP A 41 -6.03 -7.46 12.35
C ASP A 41 -7.03 -6.37 11.95
N TYR A 42 -6.70 -5.11 12.19
CA TYR A 42 -7.52 -3.98 11.77
C TYR A 42 -7.65 -3.92 10.25
N LEU A 43 -6.55 -4.11 9.53
CA LEU A 43 -6.55 -4.14 8.06
C LEU A 43 -7.43 -5.26 7.52
N VAL A 44 -7.28 -6.47 8.03
CA VAL A 44 -8.04 -7.65 7.61
C VAL A 44 -9.54 -7.44 7.84
N THR A 45 -9.90 -6.85 8.96
CA THR A 45 -11.29 -6.58 9.31
C THR A 45 -11.88 -5.47 8.43
N THR A 46 -11.11 -4.43 8.13
CA THR A 46 -11.58 -3.26 7.38
C THR A 46 -11.58 -3.51 5.87
N PHE A 47 -10.57 -4.22 5.36
CA PHE A 47 -10.38 -4.47 3.94
C PHE A 47 -10.14 -5.96 3.68
N PRO A 48 -11.16 -6.83 3.87
CA PRO A 48 -10.94 -8.28 3.88
C PRO A 48 -10.45 -8.86 2.55
N ASP A 49 -10.81 -8.26 1.41
CA ASP A 49 -10.45 -8.78 0.09
C ASP A 49 -9.43 -7.90 -0.65
N CYS A 50 -8.90 -6.89 0.02
CA CYS A 50 -8.05 -5.88 -0.61
C CYS A 50 -6.57 -6.01 -0.24
N TYR A 51 -6.17 -7.11 0.38
CA TYR A 51 -4.76 -7.31 0.77
C TYR A 51 -4.26 -8.67 0.33
N ARG A 52 -2.94 -8.76 0.15
CA ARG A 52 -2.23 -10.03 -0.09
C ARG A 52 -0.92 -10.00 0.66
N CYS A 53 -0.52 -11.15 1.19
CA CYS A 53 0.73 -11.31 1.93
C CYS A 53 1.75 -12.06 1.06
N LEU A 54 2.98 -11.57 1.03
CA LEU A 54 4.07 -12.17 0.26
C LEU A 54 5.42 -11.72 0.84
N ALA A 55 6.52 -12.27 0.33
CA ALA A 55 7.85 -11.79 0.69
C ALA A 55 8.10 -10.48 -0.05
N LEU A 56 8.05 -9.36 0.66
CA LEU A 56 8.08 -8.04 0.06
C LEU A 56 8.85 -7.05 0.94
N HIS A 57 9.78 -6.32 0.34
CA HIS A 57 10.45 -5.20 1.00
C HIS A 57 10.24 -3.87 0.28
N ALA A 58 9.55 -3.86 -0.83
CA ALA A 58 9.29 -2.65 -1.60
C ALA A 58 8.42 -1.65 -0.82
N LYS A 59 8.74 -0.38 -0.99
CA LYS A 59 8.02 0.75 -0.39
C LYS A 59 7.55 1.66 -1.52
N VAL A 60 6.50 1.23 -2.19
CA VAL A 60 5.95 1.89 -3.39
C VAL A 60 4.47 2.14 -3.18
N ALA A 61 4.01 3.32 -3.54
CA ALA A 61 2.60 3.65 -3.61
C ALA A 61 2.26 4.13 -5.02
N LEU A 62 1.20 3.60 -5.59
CA LEU A 62 0.69 4.01 -6.89
C LEU A 62 -0.64 4.73 -6.70
N LEU A 63 -0.73 5.95 -7.21
CA LEU A 63 -1.91 6.79 -7.15
C LEU A 63 -2.33 7.15 -8.58
N TYR A 64 -3.58 6.92 -8.92
CA TYR A 64 -4.02 7.17 -10.27
C TYR A 64 -5.51 7.51 -10.38
N ASN A 65 -5.84 8.20 -11.45
CA ASN A 65 -7.21 8.41 -11.92
C ASN A 65 -7.20 8.49 -13.44
N GLU A 66 -8.28 8.99 -14.04
CA GLU A 66 -8.39 9.11 -15.50
C GLU A 66 -7.37 10.10 -16.07
N ASP A 67 -6.97 11.11 -15.29
CA ASP A 67 -6.17 12.24 -15.77
C ASP A 67 -4.68 12.14 -15.45
N TRP A 68 -4.30 11.40 -14.38
CA TRP A 68 -2.90 11.35 -13.94
C TRP A 68 -2.55 10.00 -13.31
N LYS A 69 -1.24 9.71 -13.35
CA LYS A 69 -0.63 8.52 -12.73
C LYS A 69 0.64 8.95 -12.01
N ILE A 70 0.73 8.63 -10.74
CA ILE A 70 1.83 9.01 -9.86
C ILE A 70 2.39 7.79 -9.18
N THR A 71 3.72 7.65 -9.19
CA THR A 71 4.44 6.62 -8.45
C THR A 71 5.26 7.27 -7.35
N VAL A 72 5.05 6.84 -6.12
CA VAL A 72 5.83 7.28 -4.96
C VAL A 72 6.73 6.14 -4.53
N VAL A 73 8.05 6.36 -4.58
CA VAL A 73 9.06 5.37 -4.21
C VAL A 73 9.93 5.97 -3.10
N GLY A 74 10.18 5.22 -2.04
CA GLY A 74 10.99 5.73 -0.97
C GLY A 74 11.36 4.70 0.09
N SER A 75 11.97 5.15 1.15
CA SER A 75 12.30 4.33 2.32
C SER A 75 11.13 4.22 3.31
N GLN A 76 10.04 4.92 3.03
CA GLN A 76 8.93 5.09 3.95
C GLN A 76 7.93 3.94 3.86
N ASN A 77 7.64 3.31 4.99
CA ASN A 77 6.54 2.36 5.11
C ASN A 77 5.22 3.10 5.38
N ALA A 78 4.11 2.37 5.31
CA ALA A 78 2.79 2.89 5.68
C ALA A 78 2.63 2.93 7.21
N THR A 79 3.56 3.60 7.89
CA THR A 79 3.59 3.74 9.34
C THR A 79 3.82 5.19 9.74
N HIS A 80 3.45 5.51 10.98
CA HIS A 80 3.80 6.78 11.58
C HIS A 80 5.21 6.63 12.20
N ASN A 81 6.22 7.14 11.49
CA ASN A 81 7.62 6.95 11.86
C ASN A 81 8.24 8.31 12.23
N PRO A 82 8.83 8.46 13.44
CA PRO A 82 9.46 9.70 13.86
C PRO A 82 10.81 9.98 13.18
N LYS A 83 11.38 9.01 12.47
CA LYS A 83 12.64 9.18 11.75
C LYS A 83 12.42 9.87 10.43
N LEU A 84 13.44 10.63 9.98
CA LEU A 84 13.44 11.24 8.67
C LEU A 84 13.44 10.18 7.58
N GLU A 85 12.48 10.25 6.67
CA GLU A 85 12.36 9.36 5.54
C GLU A 85 12.51 10.14 4.23
N ARG A 86 12.96 9.46 3.19
CA ARG A 86 13.10 10.03 1.86
C ARG A 86 12.24 9.27 0.86
N GLY A 87 11.69 10.01 -0.09
CA GLY A 87 10.92 9.44 -1.17
C GLY A 87 11.11 10.20 -2.47
N ILE A 88 10.78 9.55 -3.57
CA ILE A 88 10.81 10.11 -4.91
C ILE A 88 9.41 9.97 -5.50
N ILE A 89 8.89 11.05 -6.10
CA ILE A 89 7.60 11.04 -6.78
C ILE A 89 7.86 11.10 -8.29
N HIS A 90 7.36 10.10 -9.01
CA HIS A 90 7.42 10.02 -10.47
C HIS A 90 6.05 10.26 -11.06
N THR A 91 6.00 11.05 -12.13
CA THR A 91 4.76 11.32 -12.88
C THR A 91 4.75 10.67 -14.26
N GLY A 92 5.83 9.95 -14.63
CA GLY A 92 5.94 9.27 -15.91
C GLY A 92 5.01 8.04 -15.98
N ARG A 93 4.28 7.91 -17.09
CA ARG A 93 3.34 6.81 -17.29
C ARG A 93 4.03 5.47 -17.43
N ASP A 94 5.21 5.42 -18.07
CA ASP A 94 5.94 4.18 -18.28
C ASP A 94 6.38 3.54 -16.97
N ILE A 95 6.87 4.36 -16.02
CA ILE A 95 7.24 3.89 -14.69
C ILE A 95 6.01 3.37 -13.94
N PHE A 96 4.91 4.12 -13.99
CA PHE A 96 3.66 3.72 -13.35
C PHE A 96 3.14 2.41 -13.94
N ASP A 97 3.06 2.30 -15.26
CA ASP A 97 2.49 1.13 -15.92
C ASP A 97 3.30 -0.14 -15.63
N PHE A 98 4.63 -0.03 -15.58
CA PHE A 98 5.50 -1.15 -15.21
C PHE A 98 5.22 -1.62 -13.78
N ASP A 99 5.22 -0.70 -12.82
CA ASP A 99 4.98 -1.03 -11.41
C ASP A 99 3.53 -1.51 -11.18
N PHE A 100 2.57 -0.89 -11.84
CA PHE A 100 1.17 -1.28 -11.75
C PHE A 100 0.95 -2.72 -12.19
N LYS A 101 1.53 -3.10 -13.34
CA LYS A 101 1.43 -4.47 -13.82
C LYS A 101 2.12 -5.44 -12.87
N MET A 102 3.34 -5.14 -12.45
CA MET A 102 4.11 -5.99 -11.56
C MET A 102 3.39 -6.20 -10.23
N LEU A 103 2.92 -5.13 -9.60
CA LEU A 103 2.27 -5.21 -8.30
C LEU A 103 0.90 -5.90 -8.37
N ASN A 104 0.14 -5.70 -9.43
CA ASN A 104 -1.14 -6.39 -9.60
C ASN A 104 -0.95 -7.87 -9.93
N ASP A 105 0.07 -8.24 -10.69
CA ASP A 105 0.40 -9.64 -10.92
C ASP A 105 0.76 -10.34 -9.60
N GLU A 106 1.54 -9.69 -8.74
CA GLU A 106 1.85 -10.20 -7.40
C GLU A 106 0.60 -10.26 -6.50
N PHE A 107 -0.28 -9.29 -6.59
CA PHE A 107 -1.54 -9.29 -5.85
C PHE A 107 -2.40 -10.50 -6.25
N ASP A 108 -2.51 -10.77 -7.54
CA ASP A 108 -3.33 -11.87 -8.05
C ASP A 108 -2.76 -13.25 -7.67
N SER A 109 -1.43 -13.36 -7.53
CA SER A 109 -0.75 -14.59 -7.14
C SER A 109 -0.54 -14.73 -5.64
N GLY A 110 -0.79 -13.68 -4.85
CA GLY A 110 -0.57 -13.67 -3.41
C GLY A 110 -1.67 -14.39 -2.62
N THR A 111 -1.44 -14.50 -1.31
CA THR A 111 -2.37 -15.16 -0.35
C THR A 111 -2.87 -14.17 0.69
N THR A 112 -4.03 -14.46 1.21
CA THR A 112 -4.63 -13.66 2.32
C THR A 112 -4.28 -14.19 3.71
#